data_3dfe9e14000bf9d987fc02793bf698a6
#
_entry.id   3dfe9e14000bf9d987fc02793bf698a6
#
_cell.length_a   1.000
_cell.length_b   1.000
_cell.length_c   1.000
_cell.angle_alpha   90.00
_cell.angle_beta   90.00
_cell.angle_gamma   90.00
#
_symmetry.space_group_name_H-M   'P 1'
#
loop_
_entity.id
_entity.type
_entity.pdbx_description
1 polymer ?
#
loop_
_entity_poly.entity_id
_entity_poly.type
_entity_poly.pdbx_seq_one_letter_code
_entity_poly.pdbx_strand_id
1 'polypeptide(L)'
;MQTLAGHIVHDVEICGGEPRIRGTRITVRAIIESVRLYHAEEPVLRAFPDLTPTALNAALVYYVEHPEEIDQYIREHARAERDTADVPQVLKPSRRDHTLL
;
A
#
# COMPACT_ATOMS: atom_id res chain seq x y z
N MET A 1 4.21 -24.97 13.12
CA MET A 1 4.48 -24.37 11.84
C MET A 1 3.98 -22.93 11.79
N GLN A 2 4.76 -22.07 11.21
CA GLN A 2 4.40 -20.67 11.09
C GLN A 2 3.31 -20.51 10.04
N THR A 3 2.26 -19.78 10.38
CA THR A 3 1.23 -19.47 9.41
C THR A 3 1.45 -18.07 8.87
N LEU A 4 1.06 -17.86 7.62
CA LEU A 4 1.20 -16.54 7.01
C LEU A 4 0.26 -15.53 7.64
N ALA A 5 -0.84 -16.00 8.24
CA ALA A 5 -1.79 -15.11 8.88
C ALA A 5 -1.16 -14.28 9.99
N GLY A 6 -0.10 -14.80 10.61
CA GLY A 6 0.57 -14.08 11.68
C GLY A 6 1.29 -12.82 11.23
N HIS A 7 1.50 -12.66 9.93
CA HIS A 7 2.19 -11.48 9.40
C HIS A 7 1.23 -10.32 9.14
N ILE A 8 -0.06 -10.56 9.09
CA ILE A 8 -1.04 -9.54 8.75
C ILE A 8 -1.84 -9.21 10.00
N VAL A 9 -1.88 -7.94 10.36
CA VAL A 9 -2.61 -7.50 11.55
C VAL A 9 -3.47 -6.31 11.19
N HIS A 10 -4.50 -6.09 12.01
CA HIS A 10 -5.39 -4.94 11.91
C HIS A 10 -5.32 -4.18 13.22
N ASP A 11 -5.38 -2.85 13.12
CA ASP A 11 -5.45 -2.01 14.31
C ASP A 11 -6.10 -0.71 13.89
N VAL A 12 -7.29 -0.43 14.43
CA VAL A 12 -8.04 0.75 14.01
C VAL A 12 -7.28 2.04 14.24
N GLU A 13 -6.31 2.02 15.14
CA GLU A 13 -5.53 3.21 15.43
C GLU A 13 -4.30 3.34 14.55
N ILE A 14 -4.04 2.34 13.71
CA ILE A 14 -2.88 2.35 12.83
C ILE A 14 -3.36 2.12 11.41
N CYS A 15 -3.00 3.03 10.50
CA CYS A 15 -3.35 2.92 9.10
C CYS A 15 -4.86 2.80 8.87
N GLY A 16 -5.65 3.39 9.78
CA GLY A 16 -7.09 3.40 9.62
C GLY A 16 -7.74 2.04 9.73
N GLY A 17 -7.05 1.07 10.30
CA GLY A 17 -7.57 -0.28 10.43
C GLY A 17 -7.31 -1.16 9.24
N GLU A 18 -6.61 -0.66 8.20
CA GLU A 18 -6.27 -1.51 7.07
C GLU A 18 -5.35 -2.65 7.50
N PRO A 19 -5.49 -3.82 6.86
CA PRO A 19 -4.54 -4.89 7.12
C PRO A 19 -3.13 -4.45 6.75
N ARG A 20 -2.19 -4.74 7.61
CA ARG A 20 -0.82 -4.30 7.44
C ARG A 20 0.13 -5.39 7.90
N ILE A 21 1.39 -5.24 7.52
CA ILE A 21 2.43 -6.17 7.96
C ILE A 21 2.76 -5.87 9.41
N ARG A 22 2.75 -6.89 10.24
CA ARG A 22 3.02 -6.78 11.66
C ARG A 22 4.33 -6.04 11.89
N GLY A 23 4.32 -5.10 12.80
CA GLY A 23 5.52 -4.35 13.16
C GLY A 23 5.89 -3.23 12.21
N THR A 24 5.06 -2.97 11.21
CA THR A 24 5.30 -1.90 10.25
C THR A 24 4.02 -1.13 10.00
N ARG A 25 4.12 -0.06 9.23
CA ARG A 25 2.94 0.64 8.72
C ARG A 25 2.69 0.33 7.24
N ILE A 26 3.29 -0.75 6.75
CA ILE A 26 3.12 -1.15 5.35
C ILE A 26 1.82 -1.93 5.23
N THR A 27 0.85 -1.36 4.53
CA THR A 27 -0.44 -2.00 4.36
C THR A 27 -0.41 -2.99 3.21
N VAL A 28 -1.32 -3.97 3.28
CA VAL A 28 -1.48 -4.91 2.17
C VAL A 28 -1.85 -4.14 0.90
N ARG A 29 -2.72 -3.15 1.02
CA ARG A 29 -3.10 -2.32 -0.12
C ARG A 29 -1.87 -1.72 -0.81
N ALA A 30 -0.97 -1.13 -0.03
CA ALA A 30 0.22 -0.49 -0.60
C ALA A 30 1.10 -1.51 -1.30
N ILE A 31 1.20 -2.71 -0.74
CA ILE A 31 1.99 -3.76 -1.36
C ILE A 31 1.38 -4.18 -2.70
N ILE A 32 0.05 -4.37 -2.72
CA ILE A 32 -0.62 -4.79 -3.96
C ILE A 32 -0.51 -3.70 -5.02
N GLU A 33 -0.66 -2.44 -4.63
CA GLU A 33 -0.47 -1.34 -5.57
C GLU A 33 0.93 -1.35 -6.17
N SER A 34 1.93 -1.64 -5.34
CA SER A 34 3.30 -1.69 -5.82
C SER A 34 3.54 -2.88 -6.75
N VAL A 35 2.94 -4.03 -6.41
CA VAL A 35 3.06 -5.19 -7.29
C VAL A 35 2.45 -4.89 -8.65
N ARG A 36 1.31 -4.21 -8.66
CA ARG A 36 0.66 -3.84 -9.93
C ARG A 36 1.49 -2.86 -10.74
N LEU A 37 2.25 -2.02 -10.04
CA LEU A 37 3.08 -1.04 -10.72
C LEU A 37 4.37 -1.66 -11.26
N TYR A 38 5.04 -2.47 -10.45
CA TYR A 38 6.36 -2.97 -10.80
C TYR A 38 6.34 -4.32 -11.48
N HIS A 39 5.29 -5.12 -11.24
CA HIS A 39 5.13 -6.46 -11.83
C HIS A 39 6.30 -7.39 -11.50
N ALA A 40 7.00 -7.12 -10.40
CA ALA A 40 8.15 -7.93 -9.99
C ALA A 40 8.34 -7.76 -8.50
N GLU A 41 8.90 -8.80 -7.89
CA GLU A 41 9.09 -8.82 -6.45
C GLU A 41 10.22 -7.89 -6.01
N GLU A 42 11.30 -7.90 -6.75
CA GLU A 42 12.49 -7.18 -6.32
C GLU A 42 12.30 -5.68 -6.18
N PRO A 43 11.67 -5.00 -7.15
CA PRO A 43 11.42 -3.56 -6.97
C PRO A 43 10.50 -3.28 -5.80
N VAL A 44 9.53 -4.17 -5.53
CA VAL A 44 8.64 -3.98 -4.40
C VAL A 44 9.44 -4.05 -3.09
N LEU A 45 10.34 -5.03 -2.98
CA LEU A 45 11.15 -5.15 -1.78
C LEU A 45 12.07 -3.96 -1.60
N ARG A 46 12.57 -3.40 -2.71
CA ARG A 46 13.40 -2.19 -2.61
C ARG A 46 12.58 -0.98 -2.17
N ALA A 47 11.33 -0.93 -2.59
CA ALA A 47 10.46 0.20 -2.21
C ALA A 47 10.08 0.16 -0.73
N PHE A 48 10.08 -1.02 -0.14
CA PHE A 48 9.72 -1.18 1.26
C PHE A 48 10.85 -1.91 1.98
N PRO A 49 11.87 -1.18 2.45
CA PRO A 49 13.05 -1.84 3.04
C PRO A 49 12.73 -2.73 4.24
N ASP A 50 11.64 -2.45 4.94
CA ASP A 50 11.25 -3.26 6.10
C ASP A 50 10.44 -4.49 5.72
N LEU A 51 10.18 -4.68 4.43
CA LEU A 51 9.38 -5.80 3.98
C LEU A 51 10.28 -6.97 3.63
N THR A 52 10.00 -8.12 4.26
CA THR A 52 10.74 -9.34 3.92
C THR A 52 10.01 -10.09 2.82
N PRO A 53 10.71 -10.97 2.10
CA PRO A 53 10.03 -11.80 1.10
C PRO A 53 8.89 -12.62 1.68
N THR A 54 9.04 -13.13 2.91
CA THR A 54 7.98 -13.88 3.55
C THR A 54 6.76 -13.01 3.80
N ALA A 55 6.98 -11.78 4.27
CA ALA A 55 5.87 -10.86 4.53
C ALA A 55 5.20 -10.44 3.22
N LEU A 56 5.99 -10.26 2.16
CA LEU A 56 5.41 -9.96 0.86
C LEU A 56 4.50 -11.09 0.40
N ASN A 57 4.97 -12.32 0.56
CA ASN A 57 4.14 -13.46 0.20
C ASN A 57 2.87 -13.52 1.04
N ALA A 58 2.97 -13.19 2.33
CA ALA A 58 1.81 -13.17 3.19
C ALA A 58 0.78 -12.15 2.71
N ALA A 59 1.25 -10.99 2.23
CA ALA A 59 0.35 -9.98 1.70
C ALA A 59 -0.34 -10.48 0.43
N LEU A 60 0.40 -11.16 -0.43
CA LEU A 60 -0.18 -11.69 -1.65
C LEU A 60 -1.23 -12.75 -1.35
N VAL A 61 -0.96 -13.62 -0.38
CA VAL A 61 -1.93 -14.63 0.02
C VAL A 61 -3.16 -13.96 0.62
N TYR A 62 -2.95 -12.94 1.45
CA TYR A 62 -4.08 -12.21 2.02
C TYR A 62 -4.96 -11.61 0.92
N TYR A 63 -4.33 -11.04 -0.09
CA TYR A 63 -5.09 -10.46 -1.19
C TYR A 63 -5.93 -11.52 -1.91
N VAL A 64 -5.34 -12.70 -2.13
CA VAL A 64 -6.08 -13.76 -2.81
C VAL A 64 -7.29 -14.19 -1.99
N GLU A 65 -7.16 -14.18 -0.67
CA GLU A 65 -8.24 -14.59 0.22
C GLU A 65 -9.26 -13.49 0.47
N HIS A 66 -8.86 -12.22 0.30
CA HIS A 66 -9.72 -11.07 0.58
C HIS A 66 -9.63 -10.03 -0.52
N PRO A 67 -9.87 -10.44 -1.78
CA PRO A 67 -9.64 -9.51 -2.88
C PRO A 67 -10.56 -8.31 -2.86
N GLU A 68 -11.81 -8.50 -2.47
CA GLU A 68 -12.76 -7.39 -2.48
C GLU A 68 -12.42 -6.35 -1.42
N GLU A 69 -11.95 -6.81 -0.27
CA GLU A 69 -11.56 -5.90 0.78
C GLU A 69 -10.41 -5.00 0.32
N ILE A 70 -9.38 -5.61 -0.22
CA ILE A 70 -8.20 -4.85 -0.63
C ILE A 70 -8.52 -3.99 -1.85
N ASP A 71 -9.29 -4.51 -2.80
CA ASP A 71 -9.67 -3.72 -3.95
C ASP A 71 -10.47 -2.48 -3.54
N GLN A 72 -11.29 -2.59 -2.50
CA GLN A 72 -12.01 -1.42 -2.02
C GLN A 72 -11.07 -0.38 -1.44
N TYR A 73 -10.08 -0.81 -0.66
CA TYR A 73 -9.09 0.13 -0.14
C TYR A 73 -8.32 0.80 -1.28
N ILE A 74 -8.00 0.03 -2.32
CA ILE A 74 -7.29 0.60 -3.47
C ILE A 74 -8.16 1.67 -4.14
N ARG A 75 -9.44 1.39 -4.31
CA ARG A 75 -10.35 2.35 -4.92
C ARG A 75 -10.48 3.61 -4.07
N GLU A 76 -10.58 3.43 -2.76
CA GLU A 76 -10.70 4.57 -1.85
C GLU A 76 -9.43 5.41 -1.87
N HIS A 77 -8.28 4.76 -1.92
CA HIS A 77 -7.02 5.47 -1.99
C HIS A 77 -6.91 6.27 -3.29
N ALA A 78 -7.30 5.66 -4.39
CA ALA A 78 -7.26 6.34 -5.68
C ALA A 78 -8.22 7.53 -5.70
N ARG A 79 -9.40 7.38 -5.07
CA ARG A 79 -10.35 8.48 -4.99
C ARG A 79 -9.79 9.63 -4.17
N ALA A 80 -9.16 9.31 -3.05
CA ALA A 80 -8.57 10.34 -2.21
C ALA A 80 -7.47 11.08 -2.95
N GLU A 81 -6.69 10.37 -3.75
CA GLU A 81 -5.66 11.03 -4.54
C GLU A 81 -6.26 11.92 -5.61
N ARG A 82 -7.37 11.48 -6.23
CA ARG A 82 -8.04 12.32 -7.21
C ARG A 82 -8.62 13.57 -6.58
N ASP A 83 -9.21 13.42 -5.39
CA ASP A 83 -9.74 14.58 -4.68
C ASP A 83 -8.63 15.57 -4.35
N THR A 84 -7.48 15.05 -3.95
CA THR A 84 -6.32 15.88 -3.69
C THR A 84 -5.85 16.57 -4.98
N ALA A 85 -5.90 15.85 -6.08
CA ALA A 85 -5.47 16.41 -7.36
C ALA A 85 -6.37 17.55 -7.81
N ASP A 86 -7.60 17.60 -7.31
CA ASP A 86 -8.54 18.67 -7.66
C ASP A 86 -8.29 19.95 -6.84
N VAL A 87 -7.38 19.89 -5.87
CA VAL A 87 -7.04 21.07 -5.09
C VAL A 87 -6.37 22.08 -6.00
N PRO A 88 -6.70 23.38 -5.86
CA PRO A 88 -6.09 24.40 -6.72
C PRO A 88 -4.57 24.34 -6.67
N GLN A 89 -3.95 24.61 -7.82
CA GLN A 89 -2.49 24.50 -7.92
C GLN A 89 -1.77 25.40 -6.94
N VAL A 90 -2.37 26.51 -6.62
CA VAL A 90 -1.76 27.45 -5.68
C VAL A 90 -1.58 26.82 -4.31
N LEU A 91 -2.37 25.82 -3.98
CA LEU A 91 -2.29 25.14 -2.68
C LEU A 91 -1.43 23.92 -2.69
N LYS A 92 -0.92 23.51 -3.84
CA LYS A 92 -0.13 22.31 -3.96
C LYS A 92 1.34 22.65 -3.97
N PRO A 93 2.18 21.82 -3.35
CA PRO A 93 3.62 22.00 -3.52
C PRO A 93 4.00 21.72 -4.97
N SER A 94 4.92 22.50 -5.49
CA SER A 94 5.42 22.27 -6.83
C SER A 94 6.20 20.98 -6.87
N ARG A 95 6.12 20.43 -7.97
CA ARG A 95 6.96 19.27 -8.17
C ARG A 95 7.84 19.40 -9.33
N ARG A 96 7.21 20.00 -9.45
CA ARG A 96 7.58 20.03 -10.29
C ARG A 96 8.06 20.60 -10.82
N ASP A 97 7.72 20.46 -10.51
CA ASP A 97 7.94 20.91 -10.95
C ASP A 97 8.34 21.25 -11.39
N HIS A 98 8.42 21.07 -11.45
CA HIS A 98 8.58 21.34 -11.86
C HIS A 98 8.75 21.79 -12.32
N THR A 99 8.78 21.80 -12.39
CA THR A 99 8.84 22.31 -12.72
C THR A 99 8.82 23.07 -12.98
N LEU A 100 8.89 23.18 -12.91
CA LEU A 100 8.88 23.82 -13.05
C LEU A 100 9.12 24.39 -13.26
N LEU A 101 9.02 24.58 -13.30
CA LEU A 101 9.26 24.91 -13.40
C LEU A 101 9.37 25.13 -13.45
#